data_6551ec5d7f127fc4119f98ddfe4fd808
#
_entry.id   6551ec5d7f127fc4119f98ddfe4fd808
#
_cell.length_a   1.000
_cell.length_b   1.000
_cell.length_c   1.000
_cell.angle_alpha   90.00
_cell.angle_beta   90.00
_cell.angle_gamma   90.00
#
_symmetry.space_group_name_H-M   'P 1'
#
loop_
_entity.id
_entity.type
_entity.pdbx_description
1 polymer ?
#
loop_
_entity_poly.entity_id
_entity_poly.type
_entity_poly.pdbx_seq_one_letter_code
_entity_poly.pdbx_strand_id
1 'polypeptide(L)'
;MSDLFTQADAAAQRILQRTMLRPKIGLVLGSGLGAFADSLTDAAAVPYREIPSFPQSTAIGHAGRMVIGKASNVAVAAMQGRVHQYEGYSAQQVAFPIRVFARMGIKAVILTNAAGGINLGYSQGALVLIRDHINLQGANPLVGPNDDRFGVRFPDMTHAYCREYRQIAREEAAKLNIPLYEGVYAALLGPSYETPAEIEYLRRIGADLVGMSTAAEVIAARHMGLDVLAISCVTNMAAGILDQPLSHAEVMETGERVKSIFEALLRAALPRISAQVT
;
A
#
# COMPACT_ATOMS: atom_id res chain seq x y z
N MET A 1 -1.96 11.41 -27.81
CA MET A 1 -1.56 11.21 -26.39
C MET A 1 -0.61 10.02 -26.33
N SER A 2 0.49 10.10 -25.58
CA SER A 2 1.38 8.94 -25.36
C SER A 2 0.63 7.81 -24.67
N ASP A 3 0.99 6.55 -24.97
CA ASP A 3 0.41 5.39 -24.32
C ASP A 3 0.82 5.30 -22.84
N LEU A 4 0.12 4.46 -22.07
CA LEU A 4 0.32 4.32 -20.62
C LEU A 4 1.75 3.87 -20.28
N PHE A 5 2.36 3.02 -21.10
CA PHE A 5 3.73 2.54 -20.89
C PHE A 5 4.74 3.68 -21.03
N THR A 6 4.63 4.46 -22.09
CA THR A 6 5.47 5.63 -22.33
C THR A 6 5.32 6.68 -21.21
N GLN A 7 4.09 6.89 -20.72
CA GLN A 7 3.85 7.79 -19.57
C GLN A 7 4.54 7.28 -18.29
N ALA A 8 4.42 5.98 -17.99
CA ALA A 8 5.06 5.40 -16.83
C ALA A 8 6.59 5.43 -16.92
N ASP A 9 7.14 5.25 -18.12
CA ASP A 9 8.57 5.33 -18.38
C ASP A 9 9.10 6.76 -18.18
N ALA A 10 8.42 7.76 -18.74
CA ALA A 10 8.77 9.17 -18.52
C ALA A 10 8.73 9.58 -17.04
N ALA A 11 7.70 9.12 -16.29
CA ALA A 11 7.60 9.34 -14.86
C ALA A 11 8.76 8.69 -14.09
N ALA A 12 9.09 7.44 -14.40
CA ALA A 12 10.20 6.72 -13.79
C ALA A 12 11.55 7.40 -14.04
N GLN A 13 11.81 7.82 -15.29
CA GLN A 13 13.02 8.55 -15.65
C GLN A 13 13.14 9.87 -14.89
N ARG A 14 12.04 10.63 -14.78
CA ARG A 14 12.01 11.89 -14.02
C ARG A 14 12.38 11.70 -12.56
N ILE A 15 11.90 10.62 -11.93
CA ILE A 15 12.23 10.28 -10.54
C ILE A 15 13.71 9.87 -10.43
N LEU A 16 14.17 8.96 -11.29
CA LEU A 16 15.54 8.44 -11.25
C LEU A 16 16.63 9.46 -11.58
N GLN A 17 16.29 10.56 -12.28
CA GLN A 17 17.21 11.69 -12.50
C GLN A 17 17.56 12.47 -11.22
N ARG A 18 16.76 12.34 -10.15
CA ARG A 18 16.96 13.06 -8.89
C ARG A 18 17.94 12.39 -7.93
N THR A 19 18.38 11.16 -8.23
CA THR A 19 19.22 10.37 -7.35
C THR A 19 20.06 9.34 -8.12
N MET A 20 21.20 8.98 -7.55
CA MET A 20 22.02 7.86 -8.03
C MET A 20 21.55 6.51 -7.50
N LEU A 21 20.64 6.50 -6.52
CA LEU A 21 20.10 5.25 -5.98
C LEU A 21 19.22 4.54 -7.01
N ARG A 22 19.29 3.22 -7.02
CA ARG A 22 18.48 2.34 -7.87
C ARG A 22 17.71 1.35 -7.00
N PRO A 23 16.59 1.79 -6.41
CA PRO A 23 15.81 0.97 -5.48
C PRO A 23 15.21 -0.24 -6.18
N LYS A 24 15.20 -1.37 -5.49
CA LYS A 24 14.49 -2.60 -5.89
C LYS A 24 13.19 -2.81 -5.11
N ILE A 25 12.96 -1.99 -4.07
CA ILE A 25 11.77 -2.05 -3.23
C ILE A 25 11.03 -0.72 -3.29
N GLY A 26 9.73 -0.79 -3.59
CA GLY A 26 8.80 0.33 -3.51
C GLY A 26 7.97 0.26 -2.23
N LEU A 27 7.74 1.39 -1.61
CA LEU A 27 6.87 1.52 -0.44
C LEU A 27 5.70 2.43 -0.78
N VAL A 28 4.49 2.05 -0.41
CA VAL A 28 3.31 2.94 -0.45
C VAL A 28 2.85 3.19 0.97
N LEU A 29 3.07 4.40 1.45
CA LEU A 29 2.79 4.78 2.83
C LEU A 29 1.37 5.36 2.92
N GLY A 30 0.50 4.69 3.67
CA GLY A 30 -0.89 5.09 3.88
C GLY A 30 -1.04 6.17 4.96
N SER A 31 -2.30 6.54 5.24
CA SER A 31 -2.68 7.55 6.23
C SER A 31 -2.07 7.27 7.61
N GLY A 32 -1.46 8.27 8.22
CA GLY A 32 -0.78 8.17 9.51
C GLY A 32 0.61 7.49 9.48
N LEU A 33 1.03 6.89 8.35
CA LEU A 33 2.29 6.13 8.24
C LEU A 33 3.35 6.82 7.36
N GLY A 34 3.04 8.02 6.85
CA GLY A 34 3.90 8.76 5.92
C GLY A 34 5.26 9.20 6.49
N ALA A 35 5.37 9.35 7.80
CA ALA A 35 6.58 9.83 8.46
C ALA A 35 7.81 8.92 8.25
N PHE A 36 7.62 7.64 7.94
CA PHE A 36 8.71 6.74 7.59
C PHE A 36 9.57 7.30 6.43
N ALA A 37 8.96 7.95 5.44
CA ALA A 37 9.71 8.55 4.33
C ALA A 37 10.63 9.70 4.77
N ASP A 38 10.28 10.44 5.84
CA ASP A 38 11.09 11.54 6.38
C ASP A 38 12.35 11.03 7.11
N SER A 39 12.34 9.76 7.53
CA SER A 39 13.44 9.13 8.25
C SER A 39 14.45 8.41 7.33
N LEU A 40 14.27 8.47 6.00
CA LEU A 40 15.20 7.89 5.04
C LEU A 40 16.50 8.72 4.97
N THR A 41 17.63 8.03 4.91
CA THR A 41 18.94 8.65 4.69
C THR A 41 19.30 8.75 3.21
N ASP A 42 20.23 9.61 2.85
CA ASP A 42 20.62 9.89 1.45
C ASP A 42 19.40 10.20 0.55
N ALA A 43 18.39 10.87 1.11
CA ALA A 43 17.07 11.01 0.52
C ALA A 43 17.00 12.12 -0.55
N ALA A 44 16.32 11.82 -1.65
CA ALA A 44 15.87 12.79 -2.64
C ALA A 44 14.34 12.73 -2.75
N ALA A 45 13.68 13.88 -2.63
CA ALA A 45 12.23 13.98 -2.73
C ALA A 45 11.80 14.62 -4.05
N VAL A 46 10.75 14.08 -4.67
CA VAL A 46 10.14 14.61 -5.90
C VAL A 46 8.64 14.78 -5.66
N PRO A 47 8.12 16.01 -5.60
CA PRO A 47 6.68 16.25 -5.50
C PRO A 47 5.92 15.59 -6.67
N TYR A 48 4.76 15.02 -6.42
CA TYR A 48 3.97 14.35 -7.48
C TYR A 48 3.66 15.27 -8.65
N ARG A 49 3.42 16.56 -8.40
CA ARG A 49 3.19 17.56 -9.46
C ARG A 49 4.38 17.75 -10.43
N GLU A 50 5.59 17.34 -10.04
CA GLU A 50 6.78 17.40 -10.88
C GLU A 50 7.05 16.11 -11.66
N ILE A 51 6.25 15.07 -11.43
CA ILE A 51 6.35 13.76 -12.08
C ILE A 51 5.30 13.72 -13.20
N PRO A 52 5.68 13.51 -14.46
CA PRO A 52 4.75 13.47 -15.58
C PRO A 52 3.62 12.44 -15.36
N SER A 53 2.39 12.83 -15.67
CA SER A 53 1.18 11.98 -15.57
C SER A 53 0.88 11.40 -14.19
N PHE A 54 1.62 11.80 -13.14
CA PHE A 54 1.42 11.24 -11.80
C PHE A 54 0.19 11.85 -11.13
N PRO A 55 -0.70 11.05 -10.54
CA PRO A 55 -1.90 11.56 -9.88
C PRO A 55 -1.54 12.35 -8.62
N GLN A 56 -2.34 13.38 -8.33
CA GLN A 56 -2.13 14.28 -7.18
C GLN A 56 -3.03 13.85 -6.02
N SER A 57 -2.44 13.55 -4.86
CA SER A 57 -3.23 13.23 -3.67
C SER A 57 -3.88 14.48 -3.08
N THR A 58 -5.17 14.36 -2.78
CA THR A 58 -5.99 15.37 -2.08
C THR A 58 -6.37 14.90 -0.68
N ALA A 59 -6.05 13.65 -0.34
CA ALA A 59 -6.37 13.08 0.96
C ALA A 59 -5.56 13.75 2.08
N ILE A 60 -6.24 14.07 3.19
CA ILE A 60 -5.62 14.69 4.37
C ILE A 60 -4.55 13.74 4.94
N GLY A 61 -3.38 14.28 5.29
CA GLY A 61 -2.26 13.52 5.83
C GLY A 61 -1.33 12.91 4.77
N HIS A 62 -1.61 13.11 3.47
CA HIS A 62 -0.74 12.67 2.38
C HIS A 62 0.14 13.83 1.88
N ALA A 63 1.47 13.68 1.98
CA ALA A 63 2.41 14.73 1.58
C ALA A 63 2.53 14.90 0.04
N GLY A 64 2.10 13.91 -0.73
CA GLY A 64 2.06 13.99 -2.20
C GLY A 64 3.45 14.06 -2.85
N ARG A 65 4.40 13.26 -2.38
CA ARG A 65 5.75 13.19 -2.94
C ARG A 65 6.31 11.75 -2.96
N MET A 66 7.22 11.51 -3.90
CA MET A 66 8.06 10.33 -3.98
C MET A 66 9.38 10.64 -3.28
N VAL A 67 9.80 9.81 -2.33
CA VAL A 67 11.08 9.93 -1.63
C VAL A 67 11.92 8.69 -1.93
N ILE A 68 13.09 8.89 -2.54
CA ILE A 68 14.05 7.82 -2.77
C ILE A 68 15.19 8.01 -1.77
N GLY A 69 15.46 6.98 -0.98
CA GLY A 69 16.49 7.05 0.07
C GLY A 69 16.84 5.67 0.58
N LYS A 70 17.51 5.61 1.73
CA LYS A 70 17.90 4.35 2.37
C LYS A 70 17.21 4.17 3.72
N ALA A 71 16.73 2.97 3.98
CA ALA A 71 16.32 2.48 5.28
C ALA A 71 17.10 1.21 5.62
N SER A 72 17.75 1.13 6.77
CA SER A 72 18.61 -0.01 7.16
C SER A 72 19.60 -0.41 6.04
N ASN A 73 20.23 0.57 5.39
CA ASN A 73 21.12 0.46 4.23
C ASN A 73 20.49 -0.10 2.94
N VAL A 74 19.18 -0.33 2.90
CA VAL A 74 18.45 -0.75 1.70
C VAL A 74 17.92 0.48 0.97
N ALA A 75 18.20 0.59 -0.34
CA ALA A 75 17.64 1.63 -1.17
C ALA A 75 16.14 1.35 -1.44
N VAL A 76 15.28 2.31 -1.15
CA VAL A 76 13.84 2.23 -1.33
C VAL A 76 13.29 3.46 -2.06
N ALA A 77 12.17 3.29 -2.76
CA ALA A 77 11.37 4.40 -3.27
C ALA A 77 10.05 4.44 -2.51
N ALA A 78 9.81 5.48 -1.73
CA ALA A 78 8.64 5.61 -0.87
C ALA A 78 7.66 6.66 -1.41
N MET A 79 6.44 6.24 -1.70
CA MET A 79 5.31 7.13 -1.89
C MET A 79 4.85 7.65 -0.52
N GLN A 80 5.04 8.93 -0.25
CA GLN A 80 4.52 9.57 0.95
C GLN A 80 3.09 10.06 0.71
N GLY A 81 2.15 9.12 0.79
CA GLY A 81 0.76 9.26 0.43
C GLY A 81 0.41 8.59 -0.91
N ARG A 82 -0.88 8.35 -1.11
CA ARG A 82 -1.46 7.74 -2.32
C ARG A 82 -2.72 8.46 -2.72
N VAL A 83 -3.24 8.14 -3.91
CA VAL A 83 -4.56 8.57 -4.37
C VAL A 83 -5.58 7.44 -4.25
N HIS A 84 -6.86 7.79 -4.19
CA HIS A 84 -7.95 6.83 -4.02
C HIS A 84 -9.04 7.06 -5.07
N GLN A 85 -9.85 6.03 -5.33
CA GLN A 85 -10.97 6.15 -6.25
C GLN A 85 -12.03 7.15 -5.75
N TYR A 86 -12.23 7.26 -4.43
CA TYR A 86 -13.16 8.26 -3.87
C TYR A 86 -12.72 9.72 -4.10
N GLU A 87 -11.46 9.97 -4.48
CA GLU A 87 -10.99 11.29 -4.90
C GLU A 87 -11.36 11.61 -6.36
N GLY A 88 -12.07 10.69 -7.06
CA GLY A 88 -12.48 10.82 -8.46
C GLY A 88 -11.54 10.16 -9.47
N TYR A 89 -10.50 9.47 -9.00
CA TYR A 89 -9.57 8.74 -9.87
C TYR A 89 -10.13 7.39 -10.30
N SER A 90 -9.90 7.01 -11.56
CA SER A 90 -10.16 5.64 -12.02
C SER A 90 -9.20 4.64 -11.38
N ALA A 91 -9.56 3.35 -11.38
CA ALA A 91 -8.69 2.30 -10.89
C ALA A 91 -7.32 2.27 -11.62
N GLN A 92 -7.29 2.60 -12.93
CA GLN A 92 -6.05 2.71 -13.70
C GLN A 92 -5.15 3.84 -13.20
N GLN A 93 -5.75 5.01 -12.87
CA GLN A 93 -5.00 6.15 -12.34
C GLN A 93 -4.47 5.87 -10.93
N VAL A 94 -5.27 5.21 -10.06
CA VAL A 94 -4.83 4.77 -8.73
C VAL A 94 -3.65 3.78 -8.84
N ALA A 95 -3.66 2.88 -9.82
CA ALA A 95 -2.62 1.89 -10.05
C ALA A 95 -1.39 2.44 -10.82
N PHE A 96 -1.48 3.65 -11.42
CA PHE A 96 -0.40 4.22 -12.23
C PHE A 96 0.94 4.32 -11.48
N PRO A 97 1.00 4.76 -10.21
CA PRO A 97 2.25 4.78 -9.43
C PRO A 97 2.95 3.42 -9.35
N ILE A 98 2.20 2.33 -9.28
CA ILE A 98 2.78 0.97 -9.25
C ILE A 98 3.40 0.62 -10.62
N ARG A 99 2.80 1.08 -11.73
CA ARG A 99 3.40 0.95 -13.06
C ARG A 99 4.71 1.73 -13.16
N VAL A 100 4.76 2.92 -12.56
CA VAL A 100 6.00 3.71 -12.46
C VAL A 100 7.07 2.96 -11.66
N PHE A 101 6.72 2.35 -10.54
CA PHE A 101 7.64 1.50 -9.78
C PHE A 101 8.25 0.37 -10.63
N ALA A 102 7.44 -0.33 -11.40
CA ALA A 102 7.95 -1.36 -12.31
C ALA A 102 8.94 -0.78 -13.35
N ARG A 103 8.65 0.41 -13.90
CA ARG A 103 9.55 1.10 -14.85
C ARG A 103 10.81 1.64 -14.20
N MET A 104 10.82 1.90 -12.89
CA MET A 104 12.04 2.20 -12.12
C MET A 104 12.93 0.97 -11.88
N GLY A 105 12.46 -0.24 -12.21
CA GLY A 105 13.16 -1.49 -11.99
C GLY A 105 12.93 -2.07 -10.59
N ILE A 106 11.89 -1.61 -9.88
CA ILE A 106 11.42 -2.18 -8.62
C ILE A 106 10.86 -3.58 -8.87
N LYS A 107 11.12 -4.49 -7.94
CA LYS A 107 10.72 -5.91 -8.00
C LYS A 107 9.79 -6.31 -6.87
N ALA A 108 9.82 -5.58 -5.78
CA ALA A 108 8.96 -5.80 -4.61
C ALA A 108 8.28 -4.51 -4.19
N VAL A 109 7.01 -4.60 -3.80
CA VAL A 109 6.28 -3.47 -3.22
C VAL A 109 5.77 -3.83 -1.83
N ILE A 110 5.93 -2.91 -0.90
CA ILE A 110 5.35 -2.99 0.44
C ILE A 110 4.25 -1.93 0.51
N LEU A 111 3.01 -2.38 0.62
CA LEU A 111 1.85 -1.52 0.71
C LEU A 111 1.41 -1.41 2.15
N THR A 112 1.13 -0.20 2.60
CA THR A 112 0.62 0.03 3.95
C THR A 112 -0.68 0.80 3.89
N ASN A 113 -1.59 0.53 4.82
CA ASN A 113 -2.86 1.25 4.88
C ASN A 113 -3.39 1.34 6.31
N ALA A 114 -4.30 2.30 6.53
CA ALA A 114 -5.23 2.31 7.63
C ALA A 114 -6.44 1.46 7.26
N ALA A 115 -6.98 0.69 8.19
CA ALA A 115 -8.14 -0.17 7.97
C ALA A 115 -9.05 -0.22 9.19
N GLY A 116 -10.35 -0.42 8.95
CA GLY A 116 -11.31 -0.79 9.98
C GLY A 116 -11.18 -2.28 10.32
N GLY A 117 -11.08 -2.61 11.61
CA GLY A 117 -11.03 -4.01 12.08
C GLY A 117 -12.43 -4.62 12.10
N ILE A 118 -12.66 -5.68 11.32
CA ILE A 118 -13.90 -6.47 11.31
C ILE A 118 -13.78 -7.68 12.26
N ASN A 119 -12.58 -8.29 12.29
CA ASN A 119 -12.28 -9.44 13.14
C ASN A 119 -12.23 -8.99 14.61
N LEU A 120 -13.07 -9.60 15.46
CA LEU A 120 -13.20 -9.26 16.88
C LEU A 120 -11.96 -9.63 17.72
N GLY A 121 -11.05 -10.43 17.17
CA GLY A 121 -9.75 -10.73 17.79
C GLY A 121 -8.71 -9.62 17.61
N TYR A 122 -9.03 -8.56 16.85
CA TYR A 122 -8.15 -7.40 16.68
C TYR A 122 -8.54 -6.29 17.67
N SER A 123 -7.60 -5.38 17.88
CA SER A 123 -7.83 -4.15 18.62
C SER A 123 -7.28 -2.96 17.85
N GLN A 124 -7.72 -1.77 18.18
CA GLN A 124 -7.18 -0.54 17.64
C GLN A 124 -5.66 -0.45 17.89
N GLY A 125 -4.91 -0.17 16.83
CA GLY A 125 -3.45 -0.19 16.82
C GLY A 125 -2.83 -1.53 16.39
N ALA A 126 -3.63 -2.59 16.21
CA ALA A 126 -3.12 -3.88 15.74
C ALA A 126 -2.51 -3.76 14.33
N LEU A 127 -1.36 -4.39 14.12
CA LEU A 127 -0.76 -4.57 12.81
C LEU A 127 -1.18 -5.92 12.24
N VAL A 128 -1.65 -5.92 10.99
CA VAL A 128 -2.20 -7.11 10.33
C VAL A 128 -1.56 -7.28 8.95
N LEU A 129 -0.90 -8.41 8.72
CA LEU A 129 -0.46 -8.83 7.39
C LEU A 129 -1.68 -9.17 6.53
N ILE A 130 -1.79 -8.56 5.37
CA ILE A 130 -2.82 -8.95 4.42
C ILE A 130 -2.35 -10.22 3.71
N ARG A 131 -3.10 -11.31 3.89
CA ARG A 131 -2.83 -12.59 3.22
C ARG A 131 -3.60 -12.75 1.92
N ASP A 132 -4.72 -12.04 1.78
CA ASP A 132 -5.61 -12.04 0.62
C ASP A 132 -6.54 -10.81 0.65
N HIS A 133 -7.25 -10.54 -0.44
CA HIS A 133 -8.23 -9.46 -0.48
C HIS A 133 -9.53 -9.86 -1.20
N ILE A 134 -10.60 -9.17 -0.85
CA ILE A 134 -11.88 -9.19 -1.54
C ILE A 134 -12.08 -7.79 -2.17
N ASN A 135 -12.03 -7.71 -3.51
CA ASN A 135 -12.20 -6.44 -4.23
C ASN A 135 -13.68 -6.14 -4.46
N LEU A 136 -14.25 -5.23 -3.69
CA LEU A 136 -15.62 -4.74 -3.79
C LEU A 136 -15.67 -3.26 -4.26
N GLN A 137 -14.59 -2.72 -4.83
CA GLN A 137 -14.53 -1.35 -5.35
C GLN A 137 -15.33 -1.15 -6.64
N GLY A 138 -15.92 -2.20 -7.20
CA GLY A 138 -16.66 -2.14 -8.47
C GLY A 138 -15.77 -1.87 -9.70
N ALA A 139 -14.46 -1.92 -9.56
CA ALA A 139 -13.49 -1.61 -10.60
C ALA A 139 -12.26 -2.54 -10.53
N ASN A 140 -11.60 -2.69 -11.69
CA ASN A 140 -10.32 -3.40 -11.79
C ASN A 140 -9.38 -2.59 -12.70
N PRO A 141 -8.12 -2.33 -12.30
CA PRO A 141 -7.19 -1.50 -13.06
C PRO A 141 -6.76 -2.09 -14.40
N LEU A 142 -7.10 -3.36 -14.67
CA LEU A 142 -6.78 -4.06 -15.91
C LEU A 142 -7.95 -4.07 -16.92
N VAL A 143 -9.07 -3.42 -16.62
CA VAL A 143 -10.19 -3.28 -17.54
C VAL A 143 -9.76 -2.44 -18.75
N GLY A 144 -10.09 -2.92 -19.95
CA GLY A 144 -9.72 -2.29 -21.23
C GLY A 144 -8.68 -3.12 -22.02
N PRO A 145 -8.07 -2.57 -23.07
CA PRO A 145 -7.02 -3.23 -23.84
C PRO A 145 -5.80 -3.55 -22.98
N ASN A 146 -5.24 -4.75 -23.16
CA ASN A 146 -4.00 -5.11 -22.48
C ASN A 146 -2.80 -4.48 -23.19
N ASP A 147 -1.78 -4.11 -22.43
CA ASP A 147 -0.47 -3.76 -22.93
C ASP A 147 0.52 -4.84 -22.44
N ASP A 148 0.89 -5.75 -23.35
CA ASP A 148 1.73 -6.91 -23.03
C ASP A 148 3.12 -6.54 -22.50
N ARG A 149 3.55 -5.29 -22.67
CA ARG A 149 4.79 -4.75 -22.09
C ARG A 149 4.73 -4.65 -20.55
N PHE A 150 3.52 -4.58 -19.97
CA PHE A 150 3.32 -4.63 -18.53
C PHE A 150 3.11 -6.03 -18.01
N GLY A 151 2.50 -6.92 -18.79
CA GLY A 151 2.23 -8.29 -18.36
C GLY A 151 1.11 -8.97 -19.15
N VAL A 152 0.78 -10.19 -18.72
CA VAL A 152 -0.23 -11.02 -19.38
C VAL A 152 -1.64 -10.49 -19.14
N ARG A 153 -2.56 -10.73 -20.11
CA ARG A 153 -3.95 -10.27 -20.03
C ARG A 153 -4.68 -10.75 -18.76
N PHE A 154 -4.40 -11.95 -18.31
CA PHE A 154 -5.04 -12.59 -17.16
C PHE A 154 -3.99 -13.04 -16.15
N PRO A 155 -3.55 -12.15 -15.24
CA PRO A 155 -2.58 -12.50 -14.22
C PRO A 155 -3.17 -13.43 -13.17
N ASP A 156 -2.37 -14.40 -12.72
CA ASP A 156 -2.73 -15.25 -11.59
C ASP A 156 -2.66 -14.46 -10.27
N MET A 157 -3.75 -14.52 -9.51
CA MET A 157 -3.87 -13.86 -8.20
C MET A 157 -3.85 -14.86 -7.02
N THR A 158 -3.60 -16.15 -7.26
CA THR A 158 -3.57 -17.19 -6.22
C THR A 158 -2.61 -16.86 -5.10
N HIS A 159 -1.49 -16.24 -5.43
CA HIS A 159 -0.47 -15.75 -4.50
C HIS A 159 -0.26 -14.25 -4.67
N ALA A 160 -1.35 -13.48 -4.54
CA ALA A 160 -1.30 -12.03 -4.68
C ALA A 160 -0.35 -11.36 -3.67
N TYR A 161 -0.23 -11.94 -2.48
CA TYR A 161 0.67 -11.50 -1.41
C TYR A 161 1.76 -12.54 -1.16
N CYS A 162 3.02 -12.15 -1.28
CA CYS A 162 4.19 -13.02 -1.18
C CYS A 162 4.27 -13.71 0.19
N ARG A 163 4.29 -15.03 0.20
CA ARG A 163 4.33 -15.84 1.44
C ARG A 163 5.64 -15.65 2.19
N GLU A 164 6.74 -15.60 1.45
CA GLU A 164 8.09 -15.44 1.98
C GLU A 164 8.24 -14.10 2.69
N TYR A 165 7.69 -13.02 2.12
CA TYR A 165 7.74 -11.70 2.75
C TYR A 165 6.86 -11.62 4.00
N ARG A 166 5.69 -12.28 3.99
CA ARG A 166 4.86 -12.39 5.19
C ARG A 166 5.56 -13.19 6.29
N GLN A 167 6.27 -14.26 5.92
CA GLN A 167 7.05 -15.04 6.88
C GLN A 167 8.20 -14.21 7.48
N ILE A 168 8.94 -13.48 6.64
CA ILE A 168 9.99 -12.55 7.11
C ILE A 168 9.40 -11.53 8.10
N ALA A 169 8.27 -10.91 7.76
CA ALA A 169 7.63 -9.93 8.63
C ALA A 169 7.20 -10.54 9.98
N ARG A 170 6.66 -11.76 10.00
CA ARG A 170 6.32 -12.49 11.25
C ARG A 170 7.54 -12.76 12.12
N GLU A 171 8.62 -13.22 11.52
CA GLU A 171 9.86 -13.52 12.25
C GLU A 171 10.50 -12.27 12.85
N GLU A 172 10.51 -11.17 12.10
CA GLU A 172 11.05 -9.90 12.60
C GLU A 172 10.13 -9.29 13.68
N ALA A 173 8.81 -9.36 13.51
CA ALA A 173 7.85 -8.95 14.54
C ALA A 173 8.05 -9.74 15.84
N ALA A 174 8.24 -11.06 15.75
CA ALA A 174 8.49 -11.91 16.92
C ALA A 174 9.79 -11.52 17.68
N LYS A 175 10.87 -11.22 16.94
CA LYS A 175 12.14 -10.74 17.54
C LYS A 175 11.99 -9.39 18.26
N LEU A 176 11.10 -8.54 17.74
CA LEU A 176 10.81 -7.22 18.29
C LEU A 176 9.70 -7.23 19.36
N ASN A 177 9.12 -8.40 19.66
CA ASN A 177 7.94 -8.56 20.51
C ASN A 177 6.75 -7.71 20.04
N ILE A 178 6.56 -7.56 18.73
CA ILE A 178 5.45 -6.85 18.11
C ILE A 178 4.33 -7.87 17.82
N PRO A 179 3.13 -7.72 18.41
CA PRO A 179 1.98 -8.51 18.01
C PRO A 179 1.64 -8.26 16.54
N LEU A 180 1.66 -9.31 15.71
CA LEU A 180 1.39 -9.22 14.29
C LEU A 180 0.37 -10.30 13.90
N TYR A 181 -0.77 -9.85 13.40
CA TYR A 181 -1.88 -10.69 12.97
C TYR A 181 -1.82 -10.95 11.46
N GLU A 182 -2.74 -11.76 10.96
CA GLU A 182 -2.89 -12.02 9.53
C GLU A 182 -4.38 -12.10 9.17
N GLY A 183 -4.79 -11.46 8.04
CA GLY A 183 -6.21 -11.39 7.69
C GLY A 183 -6.48 -11.12 6.21
N VAL A 184 -7.76 -11.17 5.86
CA VAL A 184 -8.31 -10.84 4.54
C VAL A 184 -8.83 -9.41 4.53
N TYR A 185 -8.40 -8.62 3.55
CA TYR A 185 -8.77 -7.22 3.40
C TYR A 185 -9.91 -7.05 2.40
N ALA A 186 -11.03 -6.46 2.81
CA ALA A 186 -12.09 -6.02 1.90
C ALA A 186 -11.80 -4.60 1.41
N ALA A 187 -11.70 -4.42 0.09
CA ALA A 187 -11.51 -3.11 -0.53
C ALA A 187 -12.86 -2.56 -1.01
N LEU A 188 -13.29 -1.44 -0.45
CA LEU A 188 -14.49 -0.71 -0.82
C LEU A 188 -14.15 0.63 -1.46
N LEU A 189 -15.14 1.25 -2.12
CA LEU A 189 -14.95 2.52 -2.81
C LEU A 189 -14.81 3.69 -1.82
N GLY A 190 -15.63 3.73 -0.78
CA GLY A 190 -15.82 4.92 0.04
C GLY A 190 -16.56 6.06 -0.75
N PRO A 191 -16.50 7.34 -0.31
CA PRO A 191 -15.79 7.84 0.88
C PRO A 191 -16.54 7.66 2.21
N SER A 192 -17.81 7.23 2.19
CA SER A 192 -18.56 6.94 3.42
C SER A 192 -17.96 5.71 4.10
N TYR A 193 -17.88 5.73 5.43
CA TYR A 193 -17.71 4.51 6.20
C TYR A 193 -18.93 3.61 6.01
N GLU A 194 -18.72 2.33 6.26
CA GLU A 194 -19.73 1.30 6.10
C GLU A 194 -20.85 1.43 7.16
N THR A 195 -22.01 0.90 6.84
CA THR A 195 -23.07 0.66 7.84
C THR A 195 -22.77 -0.59 8.65
N PRO A 196 -23.36 -0.77 9.87
CA PRO A 196 -23.22 -2.02 10.62
C PRO A 196 -23.66 -3.27 9.84
N ALA A 197 -24.68 -3.14 8.98
CA ALA A 197 -25.16 -4.26 8.14
C ALA A 197 -24.15 -4.63 7.04
N GLU A 198 -23.48 -3.65 6.45
CA GLU A 198 -22.38 -3.88 5.50
C GLU A 198 -21.20 -4.56 6.18
N ILE A 199 -20.83 -4.16 7.40
CA ILE A 199 -19.77 -4.81 8.18
C ILE A 199 -20.14 -6.26 8.51
N GLU A 200 -21.37 -6.54 8.91
CA GLU A 200 -21.83 -7.91 9.15
C GLU A 200 -21.79 -8.75 7.86
N TYR A 201 -22.17 -8.19 6.72
CA TYR A 201 -22.04 -8.85 5.41
C TYR A 201 -20.57 -9.17 5.10
N LEU A 202 -19.66 -8.20 5.25
CA LEU A 202 -18.23 -8.37 5.00
C LEU A 202 -17.64 -9.47 5.89
N ARG A 203 -18.02 -9.50 7.16
CA ARG A 203 -17.58 -10.55 8.09
C ARG A 203 -18.02 -11.94 7.64
N ARG A 204 -19.27 -12.08 7.19
CA ARG A 204 -19.82 -13.37 6.71
C ARG A 204 -19.15 -13.89 5.46
N ILE A 205 -18.68 -13.03 4.57
CA ILE A 205 -17.92 -13.42 3.39
C ILE A 205 -16.43 -13.63 3.65
N GLY A 206 -15.98 -13.49 4.91
CA GLY A 206 -14.62 -13.83 5.34
C GLY A 206 -13.64 -12.68 5.38
N ALA A 207 -14.10 -11.42 5.37
CA ALA A 207 -13.22 -10.25 5.56
C ALA A 207 -12.86 -10.06 7.05
N ASP A 208 -11.59 -9.80 7.32
CA ASP A 208 -11.04 -9.46 8.63
C ASP A 208 -10.84 -7.95 8.80
N LEU A 209 -10.68 -7.24 7.68
CA LEU A 209 -10.35 -5.82 7.59
C LEU A 209 -11.17 -5.17 6.47
N VAL A 210 -11.43 -3.88 6.60
CA VAL A 210 -12.06 -3.07 5.54
C VAL A 210 -11.32 -1.77 5.32
N GLY A 211 -11.23 -1.31 4.07
CA GLY A 211 -10.68 -0.01 3.72
C GLY A 211 -10.87 0.34 2.25
N MET A 212 -10.34 1.49 1.83
CA MET A 212 -10.68 2.13 0.55
C MET A 212 -9.51 2.21 -0.44
N SER A 213 -8.53 1.29 -0.32
CA SER A 213 -7.28 1.32 -1.11
C SER A 213 -6.78 -0.08 -1.45
N THR A 214 -5.51 -0.18 -1.81
CA THR A 214 -4.66 -1.39 -1.81
C THR A 214 -4.97 -2.41 -2.90
N ALA A 215 -6.23 -2.85 -3.10
CA ALA A 215 -6.55 -3.92 -4.06
C ALA A 215 -6.14 -3.58 -5.51
N ALA A 216 -6.45 -2.37 -5.99
CA ALA A 216 -6.05 -1.95 -7.34
C ALA A 216 -4.52 -1.92 -7.51
N GLU A 217 -3.79 -1.48 -6.47
CA GLU A 217 -2.33 -1.45 -6.46
C GLU A 217 -1.74 -2.87 -6.50
N VAL A 218 -2.29 -3.79 -5.71
CA VAL A 218 -1.88 -5.22 -5.70
C VAL A 218 -2.14 -5.88 -7.05
N ILE A 219 -3.33 -5.68 -7.64
CA ILE A 219 -3.67 -6.22 -8.96
C ILE A 219 -2.66 -5.73 -10.02
N ALA A 220 -2.34 -4.44 -10.03
CA ALA A 220 -1.36 -3.88 -10.95
C ALA A 220 0.05 -4.40 -10.69
N ALA A 221 0.46 -4.55 -9.43
CA ALA A 221 1.76 -5.12 -9.07
C ALA A 221 1.90 -6.56 -9.58
N ARG A 222 0.91 -7.41 -9.32
CA ARG A 222 0.91 -8.80 -9.79
C ARG A 222 0.87 -8.91 -11.30
N HIS A 223 0.13 -8.04 -11.99
CA HIS A 223 0.12 -7.97 -13.45
C HIS A 223 1.54 -7.78 -14.01
N MET A 224 2.39 -7.01 -13.33
CA MET A 224 3.76 -6.73 -13.75
C MET A 224 4.81 -7.65 -13.10
N GLY A 225 4.40 -8.70 -12.41
CA GLY A 225 5.29 -9.66 -11.77
C GLY A 225 6.02 -9.13 -10.54
N LEU A 226 5.54 -8.05 -9.92
CA LEU A 226 6.10 -7.55 -8.67
C LEU A 226 5.59 -8.38 -7.49
N ASP A 227 6.49 -8.69 -6.55
CA ASP A 227 6.10 -9.33 -5.30
C ASP A 227 5.54 -8.31 -4.31
N VAL A 228 4.50 -8.71 -3.59
CA VAL A 228 3.74 -7.80 -2.72
C VAL A 228 3.76 -8.27 -1.27
N LEU A 229 4.13 -7.37 -0.37
CA LEU A 229 3.79 -7.42 1.04
C LEU A 229 2.79 -6.32 1.33
N ALA A 230 1.73 -6.60 2.09
CA ALA A 230 0.84 -5.54 2.55
C ALA A 230 0.57 -5.67 4.06
N ILE A 231 0.59 -4.52 4.75
CA ILE A 231 0.39 -4.43 6.19
C ILE A 231 -0.67 -3.36 6.46
N SER A 232 -1.75 -3.75 7.11
CA SER A 232 -2.77 -2.83 7.63
C SER A 232 -2.46 -2.44 9.06
N CYS A 233 -2.70 -1.17 9.40
CA CYS A 233 -2.91 -0.75 10.77
C CYS A 233 -4.42 -0.70 11.03
N VAL A 234 -4.91 -1.40 12.04
CA VAL A 234 -6.30 -1.27 12.49
C VAL A 234 -6.42 0.06 13.22
N THR A 235 -6.86 1.09 12.51
CA THR A 235 -6.96 2.45 13.07
C THR A 235 -8.22 2.68 13.88
N ASN A 236 -9.25 1.91 13.61
CA ASN A 236 -10.53 1.90 14.29
C ASN A 236 -11.15 0.50 14.17
N MET A 237 -12.01 0.12 15.07
CA MET A 237 -12.89 -1.03 14.81
C MET A 237 -13.99 -0.58 13.84
N ALA A 238 -14.40 -1.48 12.94
CA ALA A 238 -15.38 -1.17 11.90
C ALA A 238 -16.76 -0.83 12.49
N ALA A 239 -17.63 -0.21 11.70
CA ALA A 239 -18.93 0.28 12.15
C ALA A 239 -19.78 -0.79 12.83
N GLY A 240 -20.40 -0.44 13.94
CA GLY A 240 -21.28 -1.33 14.72
C GLY A 240 -20.55 -2.38 15.58
N ILE A 241 -19.21 -2.41 15.58
CA ILE A 241 -18.44 -3.28 16.49
C ILE A 241 -18.31 -2.63 17.86
N LEU A 242 -18.00 -1.32 17.88
CA LEU A 242 -18.05 -0.51 19.08
C LEU A 242 -19.22 0.48 18.97
N ASP A 243 -19.82 0.82 20.11
CA ASP A 243 -20.94 1.78 20.17
C ASP A 243 -20.40 3.23 20.18
N GLN A 244 -19.74 3.59 19.07
CA GLN A 244 -19.22 4.94 18.88
C GLN A 244 -19.14 5.29 17.37
N PRO A 245 -19.32 6.57 17.00
CA PRO A 245 -19.16 7.02 15.62
C PRO A 245 -17.68 6.91 15.17
N LEU A 246 -17.47 6.65 13.89
CA LEU A 246 -16.15 6.63 13.27
C LEU A 246 -15.73 8.04 12.84
N SER A 247 -14.43 8.35 12.95
CA SER A 247 -13.88 9.62 12.49
C SER A 247 -12.49 9.47 11.86
N HIS A 248 -12.16 10.35 10.92
CA HIS A 248 -10.81 10.40 10.35
C HIS A 248 -9.75 10.87 11.36
N ALA A 249 -10.14 11.62 12.39
CA ALA A 249 -9.25 12.03 13.46
C ALA A 249 -8.71 10.82 14.24
N GLU A 250 -9.56 9.83 14.53
CA GLU A 250 -9.18 8.58 15.18
C GLU A 250 -8.15 7.79 14.34
N VAL A 251 -8.30 7.81 13.01
CA VAL A 251 -7.34 7.19 12.08
C VAL A 251 -5.95 7.82 12.22
N MET A 252 -5.88 9.15 12.25
CA MET A 252 -4.61 9.88 12.35
C MET A 252 -3.95 9.69 13.73
N GLU A 253 -4.72 9.77 14.80
CA GLU A 253 -4.23 9.57 16.17
C GLU A 253 -3.66 8.16 16.37
N THR A 254 -4.38 7.15 15.91
CA THR A 254 -3.91 5.76 16.02
C THR A 254 -2.66 5.54 15.17
N GLY A 255 -2.62 6.09 13.94
CA GLY A 255 -1.43 6.04 13.08
C GLY A 255 -0.19 6.60 13.77
N GLU A 256 -0.30 7.76 14.42
CA GLU A 256 0.82 8.37 15.16
C GLU A 256 1.24 7.51 16.38
N ARG A 257 0.28 6.93 17.10
CA ARG A 257 0.54 6.06 18.25
C ARG A 257 1.34 4.81 17.88
N VAL A 258 1.07 4.19 16.71
CA VAL A 258 1.74 2.95 16.28
C VAL A 258 2.97 3.18 15.40
N LYS A 259 3.24 4.41 15.03
CA LYS A 259 4.30 4.81 14.09
C LYS A 259 5.66 4.17 14.40
N SER A 260 6.14 4.30 15.65
CA SER A 260 7.45 3.77 16.04
C SER A 260 7.53 2.25 15.92
N ILE A 261 6.45 1.55 16.28
CA ILE A 261 6.36 0.08 16.19
C ILE A 261 6.36 -0.34 14.72
N PHE A 262 5.57 0.35 13.89
CA PHE A 262 5.49 0.10 12.47
C PHE A 262 6.82 0.35 11.74
N GLU A 263 7.48 1.48 12.06
CA GLU A 263 8.80 1.80 11.51
C GLU A 263 9.86 0.77 11.91
N ALA A 264 9.86 0.31 13.16
CA ALA A 264 10.77 -0.73 13.62
C ALA A 264 10.59 -2.04 12.84
N LEU A 265 9.34 -2.47 12.62
CA LEU A 265 9.03 -3.66 11.84
C LEU A 265 9.51 -3.53 10.39
N LEU A 266 9.22 -2.40 9.73
CA LEU A 266 9.68 -2.17 8.35
C LEU A 266 11.21 -2.19 8.26
N ARG A 267 11.91 -1.50 9.17
CA ARG A 267 13.37 -1.44 9.18
C ARG A 267 14.01 -2.80 9.41
N ALA A 268 13.40 -3.65 10.21
CA ALA A 268 13.87 -5.02 10.45
C ALA A 268 13.62 -5.94 9.25
N ALA A 269 12.46 -5.82 8.60
CA ALA A 269 12.09 -6.68 7.48
C ALA A 269 12.81 -6.32 6.16
N LEU A 270 13.07 -5.03 5.90
CA LEU A 270 13.63 -4.53 4.64
C LEU A 270 14.91 -5.22 4.19
N PRO A 271 15.97 -5.41 5.03
CA PRO A 271 17.20 -6.07 4.59
C PRO A 271 16.97 -7.51 4.14
N ARG A 272 16.11 -8.24 4.84
CA ARG A 272 15.79 -9.64 4.51
C ARG A 272 14.95 -9.76 3.24
N ILE A 273 13.97 -8.87 3.06
CA ILE A 273 13.19 -8.79 1.82
C ILE A 273 14.11 -8.41 0.65
N SER A 274 15.00 -7.44 0.85
CA SER A 274 15.97 -7.04 -0.18
C SER A 274 16.88 -8.17 -0.63
N ALA A 275 17.24 -9.07 0.26
CA ALA A 275 18.07 -10.25 -0.05
C ALA A 275 17.32 -11.30 -0.89
N GLN A 276 15.99 -11.28 -0.94
CA GLN A 276 15.16 -12.15 -1.76
C GLN A 276 14.86 -11.56 -3.14
N VAL A 277 15.07 -10.24 -3.31
CA VAL A 277 14.78 -9.54 -4.57
C VAL A 277 15.94 -9.75 -5.56
N THR A 278 15.67 -10.46 -6.62
CA THR A 278 16.62 -10.73 -7.72
C THR A 278 16.46 -9.77 -8.91
#